data_9982357373904c77d3b834913257c05c
#
_entry.id   9982357373904c77d3b834913257c05c
#
_cell.length_a   1.000
_cell.length_b   1.000
_cell.length_c   1.000
_cell.angle_alpha   90.00
_cell.angle_beta   90.00
_cell.angle_gamma   90.00
#
_symmetry.space_group_name_H-M   'P 1'
#
loop_
_entity.id
_entity.type
_entity.pdbx_description
1 polymer ?
#
loop_
_entity_poly.entity_id
_entity_poly.type
_entity_poly.pdbx_seq_one_letter_code
_entity_poly.pdbx_strand_id
1 'polypeptide(L)'
;MENTNFIPARLLTDTPPSGSLQPEKSTATPPLLFSRELMDELGMDKNHCGIFSVHGEAMKPTLDGRCELLVDFADNKLKDGCIYILQIGSRTLARRVKLLLRQIILACDNPDYPDITIEGEDLTRLKVVGRVRYIGRRI
;
A
#
# COMPACT_ATOMS: atom_id res chain seq x y z
N MET A 1 19.58 20.96 -4.80
CA MET A 1 20.05 19.65 -4.55
C MET A 1 19.04 18.81 -3.85
N GLU A 2 18.80 17.69 -4.39
CA GLU A 2 17.76 16.90 -3.81
C GLU A 2 18.23 16.16 -2.58
N ASN A 3 17.31 15.96 -1.68
CA ASN A 3 17.59 15.27 -0.45
C ASN A 3 17.47 13.77 -0.69
N THR A 4 18.59 13.11 -0.82
CA THR A 4 18.57 11.69 -1.14
C THR A 4 18.37 10.82 0.06
N ASN A 5 18.19 11.39 1.25
CA ASN A 5 17.99 10.60 2.46
C ASN A 5 16.53 10.38 2.79
N PHE A 6 15.61 10.98 2.05
CA PHE A 6 14.21 10.94 2.40
C PHE A 6 13.34 10.74 1.17
N ILE A 7 12.14 10.22 1.41
CA ILE A 7 11.19 9.90 0.37
C ILE A 7 9.90 10.67 0.62
N PRO A 8 9.37 11.38 -0.38
CA PRO A 8 8.14 12.12 -0.19
C PRO A 8 6.92 11.21 -0.10
N ALA A 9 5.91 11.68 0.59
CA ALA A 9 4.68 10.93 0.77
C ALA A 9 3.79 11.01 -0.47
N ARG A 10 2.98 10.00 -0.63
CA ARG A 10 1.91 9.96 -1.62
C ARG A 10 0.62 9.63 -0.92
N LEU A 11 -0.48 9.91 -1.58
CA LEU A 11 -1.79 9.62 -1.03
C LEU A 11 -2.35 8.35 -1.63
N LEU A 12 -3.01 7.56 -0.78
CA LEU A 12 -3.68 6.35 -1.19
C LEU A 12 -5.06 6.35 -0.54
N THR A 13 -6.08 6.09 -1.33
CA THR A 13 -7.44 5.99 -0.82
C THR A 13 -8.02 4.63 -1.11
N ASP A 14 -8.73 4.10 -0.13
CA ASP A 14 -9.42 2.82 -0.26
C ASP A 14 -10.86 3.00 -0.65
N THR A 15 -11.34 4.21 -0.77
CA THR A 15 -12.76 4.43 -0.99
C THR A 15 -13.09 4.28 -2.46
N PRO A 16 -14.25 3.70 -2.74
CA PRO A 16 -14.57 3.37 -4.11
C PRO A 16 -14.61 4.51 -5.07
N PRO A 17 -15.32 5.60 -4.87
CA PRO A 17 -15.54 6.40 -6.06
C PRO A 17 -14.24 6.75 -6.71
N SER A 18 -13.28 7.06 -5.93
CA SER A 18 -12.03 7.39 -6.54
C SER A 18 -10.99 6.34 -6.30
N GLY A 19 -11.22 5.40 -5.49
CA GLY A 19 -10.32 4.33 -5.13
C GLY A 19 -9.03 4.15 -5.87
N SER A 20 -8.57 5.11 -6.58
CA SER A 20 -7.36 4.98 -7.35
C SER A 20 -6.23 5.71 -6.67
N LEU A 21 -5.03 5.25 -6.97
CA LEU A 21 -3.82 5.86 -6.46
C LEU A 21 -3.71 7.26 -7.02
N GLN A 22 -3.45 8.23 -6.16
CA GLN A 22 -3.29 9.59 -6.60
C GLN A 22 -1.91 10.07 -6.26
N PRO A 23 -1.20 10.63 -7.22
CA PRO A 23 0.09 11.21 -6.91
C PRO A 23 -0.11 12.35 -5.93
N GLU A 24 0.90 12.58 -5.14
CA GLU A 24 0.82 13.60 -4.14
C GLU A 24 0.75 14.96 -4.78
N LYS A 25 -0.35 15.62 -4.60
CA LYS A 25 -0.49 16.98 -5.05
C LYS A 25 -0.87 17.91 -3.95
N SER A 26 -1.24 17.35 -2.84
CA SER A 26 -1.74 18.16 -1.76
C SER A 26 -0.61 18.94 -1.15
N THR A 27 -0.87 20.19 -0.91
CA THR A 27 0.07 20.99 -0.19
C THR A 27 -0.38 21.22 1.23
N ALA A 28 -1.51 20.65 1.59
CA ALA A 28 -2.05 20.88 2.92
C ALA A 28 -1.30 20.11 3.99
N THR A 29 -0.70 18.99 3.62
CA THR A 29 -0.03 18.14 4.59
C THR A 29 1.45 18.09 4.27
N PRO A 30 2.30 18.34 5.25
CA PRO A 30 3.73 18.24 5.00
C PRO A 30 4.09 16.82 4.61
N PRO A 31 5.06 16.65 3.75
CA PRO A 31 5.46 15.31 3.37
C PRO A 31 6.07 14.57 4.55
N LEU A 32 5.79 13.29 4.60
CA LEU A 32 6.44 12.42 5.55
C LEU A 32 7.70 11.89 4.89
N LEU A 33 8.78 11.84 5.65
CA LEU A 33 10.06 11.43 5.11
C LEU A 33 10.59 10.24 5.88
N PHE A 34 11.28 9.35 5.19
CA PHE A 34 11.95 8.22 5.80
C PHE A 34 13.43 8.32 5.55
N SER A 35 14.22 7.89 6.51
CA SER A 35 15.66 8.01 6.42
C SER A 35 16.25 6.95 5.49
N ARG A 36 17.40 7.29 4.91
CA ARG A 36 18.10 6.33 4.09
C ARG A 36 18.54 5.11 4.89
N GLU A 37 18.88 5.32 6.15
CA GLU A 37 19.32 4.21 6.99
C GLU A 37 18.22 3.17 7.16
N LEU A 38 16.99 3.64 7.38
CA LEU A 38 15.86 2.72 7.50
C LEU A 38 15.67 1.97 6.20
N MET A 39 15.77 2.66 5.08
CA MET A 39 15.59 2.01 3.80
C MET A 39 16.66 0.98 3.53
N ASP A 40 17.90 1.28 3.92
CA ASP A 40 18.97 0.31 3.75
C ASP A 40 18.73 -0.92 4.59
N GLU A 41 18.24 -0.73 5.81
CA GLU A 41 17.91 -1.88 6.67
C GLU A 41 16.82 -2.74 6.04
N LEU A 42 15.87 -2.11 5.36
CA LEU A 42 14.79 -2.85 4.74
C LEU A 42 15.17 -3.39 3.37
N GLY A 43 16.36 -3.06 2.89
CA GLY A 43 16.80 -3.51 1.58
C GLY A 43 16.06 -2.87 0.44
N MET A 44 15.62 -1.64 0.60
CA MET A 44 14.80 -0.95 -0.38
C MET A 44 15.58 0.10 -1.14
N ASP A 45 15.19 0.30 -2.38
CA ASP A 45 15.78 1.31 -3.25
C ASP A 45 14.87 2.54 -3.23
N LYS A 46 15.42 3.68 -2.87
CA LYS A 46 14.62 4.91 -2.80
C LYS A 46 14.01 5.30 -4.12
N ASN A 47 14.57 4.81 -5.23
CA ASN A 47 14.04 5.11 -6.56
C ASN A 47 12.86 4.21 -6.92
N HIS A 48 12.59 3.19 -6.13
CA HIS A 48 11.54 2.23 -6.40
C HIS A 48 10.63 2.06 -5.20
N CYS A 49 10.35 3.15 -4.52
CA CYS A 49 9.47 3.09 -3.36
C CYS A 49 8.74 4.40 -3.21
N GLY A 50 7.75 4.40 -2.36
CA GLY A 50 6.97 5.58 -2.09
C GLY A 50 6.27 5.47 -0.77
N ILE A 51 5.70 6.58 -0.34
CA ILE A 51 4.99 6.67 0.92
C ILE A 51 3.53 6.96 0.61
N PHE A 52 2.65 6.21 1.21
CA PHE A 52 1.22 6.32 0.98
C PHE A 52 0.51 6.59 2.29
N SER A 53 -0.52 7.41 2.23
CA SER A 53 -1.40 7.63 3.38
C SER A 53 -2.62 6.75 3.24
N VAL A 54 -3.09 6.24 4.37
CA VAL A 54 -4.22 5.33 4.38
C VAL A 54 -5.50 6.12 4.55
N HIS A 55 -6.50 5.77 3.74
CA HIS A 55 -7.85 6.27 3.89
C HIS A 55 -8.78 5.08 3.95
N GLY A 56 -9.78 5.16 4.81
CA GLY A 56 -10.72 4.08 4.96
C GLY A 56 -10.40 3.23 6.16
N GLU A 57 -11.21 2.22 6.40
CA GLU A 57 -11.17 1.46 7.64
C GLU A 57 -11.03 -0.04 7.43
N ALA A 58 -10.87 -0.47 6.19
CA ALA A 58 -10.90 -1.90 5.90
C ALA A 58 -9.74 -2.66 6.54
N MET A 59 -8.65 -1.99 6.83
CA MET A 59 -7.47 -2.65 7.38
C MET A 59 -7.25 -2.35 8.86
N LYS A 60 -8.24 -1.76 9.53
CA LYS A 60 -8.14 -1.57 10.96
C LYS A 60 -8.15 -2.92 11.68
N PRO A 61 -7.43 -3.07 12.75
CA PRO A 61 -6.64 -2.06 13.46
C PRO A 61 -5.20 -1.93 12.94
N THR A 62 -4.83 -2.70 11.94
CA THR A 62 -3.46 -2.71 11.46
C THR A 62 -3.08 -1.39 10.82
N LEU A 63 -3.97 -0.89 9.96
CA LEU A 63 -3.78 0.37 9.25
C LEU A 63 -5.00 1.24 9.46
N ASP A 64 -4.78 2.50 9.76
CA ASP A 64 -5.89 3.44 9.86
C ASP A 64 -5.46 4.79 9.30
N GLY A 65 -6.34 5.78 9.40
CA GLY A 65 -6.08 7.08 8.77
C GLY A 65 -4.92 7.86 9.35
N ARG A 66 -4.31 7.37 10.41
CA ARG A 66 -3.13 8.00 10.99
C ARG A 66 -1.84 7.35 10.53
N CYS A 67 -1.94 6.37 9.65
CA CYS A 67 -0.78 5.61 9.20
C CYS A 67 -0.23 6.13 7.90
N GLU A 68 1.07 6.13 7.79
CA GLU A 68 1.77 6.25 6.52
C GLU A 68 2.46 4.93 6.23
N LEU A 69 2.47 4.56 4.97
CA LEU A 69 3.00 3.27 4.55
C LEU A 69 4.20 3.49 3.66
N LEU A 70 5.29 2.81 3.97
CA LEU A 70 6.44 2.78 3.08
C LEU A 70 6.30 1.56 2.19
N VAL A 71 6.21 1.76 0.89
CA VAL A 71 5.88 0.73 -0.08
C VAL A 71 7.04 0.52 -1.02
N ASP A 72 7.41 -0.74 -1.19
CA ASP A 72 8.49 -1.14 -2.07
C ASP A 72 7.91 -1.54 -3.42
N PHE A 73 8.11 -0.71 -4.43
CA PHE A 73 7.58 -0.97 -5.76
C PHE A 73 8.32 -2.09 -6.48
N ALA A 74 9.51 -2.42 -6.02
CA ALA A 74 10.28 -3.49 -6.63
C ALA A 74 9.83 -4.86 -6.13
N ASP A 75 9.13 -4.90 -4.99
CA ASP A 75 8.68 -6.16 -4.40
C ASP A 75 7.23 -6.38 -4.80
N ASN A 76 7.03 -6.94 -5.98
CA ASN A 76 5.70 -7.15 -6.51
C ASN A 76 5.35 -8.63 -6.71
N LYS A 77 6.14 -9.52 -6.15
CA LYS A 77 5.80 -10.93 -6.12
C LYS A 77 5.08 -11.23 -4.83
N LEU A 78 3.86 -11.69 -4.94
CA LEU A 78 3.01 -11.85 -3.77
C LEU A 78 3.51 -12.96 -2.86
N LYS A 79 3.51 -12.66 -1.57
CA LYS A 79 3.82 -13.63 -0.52
C LYS A 79 2.63 -13.71 0.39
N ASP A 80 2.28 -14.92 0.77
CA ASP A 80 1.13 -15.17 1.61
C ASP A 80 1.25 -14.44 2.93
N GLY A 81 0.19 -13.75 3.32
CA GLY A 81 0.12 -13.08 4.62
C GLY A 81 0.68 -11.68 4.67
N CYS A 82 1.24 -11.18 3.58
CA CYS A 82 1.82 -9.85 3.55
C CYS A 82 0.83 -8.83 3.02
N ILE A 83 1.06 -7.56 3.36
CA ILE A 83 0.19 -6.48 2.93
C ILE A 83 0.80 -5.82 1.71
N TYR A 84 -0.03 -5.61 0.71
CA TYR A 84 0.37 -4.99 -0.55
C TYR A 84 -0.56 -3.87 -0.91
N ILE A 85 -0.05 -2.94 -1.69
CA ILE A 85 -0.88 -1.98 -2.39
C ILE A 85 -1.21 -2.61 -3.72
N LEU A 86 -2.50 -2.70 -4.00
CA LEU A 86 -3.00 -3.42 -5.18
C LEU A 86 -3.96 -2.53 -5.94
N GLN A 87 -4.05 -2.77 -7.22
CA GLN A 87 -4.95 -2.02 -8.07
C GLN A 87 -5.87 -2.97 -8.83
N ILE A 88 -7.16 -2.74 -8.70
CA ILE A 88 -8.18 -3.52 -9.39
C ILE A 88 -9.09 -2.53 -10.08
N GLY A 89 -9.11 -2.56 -11.42
CA GLY A 89 -9.86 -1.59 -12.16
C GLY A 89 -9.39 -0.18 -11.82
N SER A 90 -10.30 0.66 -11.36
CA SER A 90 -9.97 2.02 -11.00
C SER A 90 -9.71 2.19 -9.50
N ARG A 91 -9.70 1.10 -8.74
CA ARG A 91 -9.53 1.15 -7.30
C ARG A 91 -8.12 0.75 -6.91
N THR A 92 -7.56 1.48 -5.96
CA THR A 92 -6.27 1.15 -5.36
C THR A 92 -6.49 0.85 -3.90
N LEU A 93 -6.06 -0.31 -3.47
CA LEU A 93 -6.38 -0.82 -2.15
C LEU A 93 -5.13 -1.28 -1.44
N ALA A 94 -5.16 -1.20 -0.11
CA ALA A 94 -4.17 -1.86 0.73
C ALA A 94 -4.85 -3.06 1.36
N ARG A 95 -4.33 -4.25 1.09
CA ARG A 95 -4.95 -5.48 1.59
C ARG A 95 -3.90 -6.51 1.94
N ARG A 96 -4.27 -7.40 2.84
CA ARG A 96 -3.44 -8.55 3.16
C ARG A 96 -3.76 -9.65 2.16
N VAL A 97 -2.72 -10.19 1.55
CA VAL A 97 -2.90 -11.17 0.50
C VAL A 97 -2.84 -12.57 1.08
N LYS A 98 -3.81 -13.40 0.69
CA LYS A 98 -3.79 -14.82 1.01
C LYS A 98 -3.77 -15.57 -0.29
N LEU A 99 -2.78 -16.43 -0.45
CA LEU A 99 -2.58 -17.15 -1.70
C LEU A 99 -3.17 -18.54 -1.58
N LEU A 100 -4.12 -18.85 -2.45
CA LEU A 100 -4.70 -20.16 -2.55
C LEU A 100 -4.33 -20.74 -3.92
N LEU A 101 -4.67 -22.02 -4.13
CA LEU A 101 -4.20 -22.72 -5.31
C LEU A 101 -4.56 -22.01 -6.61
N ARG A 102 -5.79 -21.53 -6.72
CA ARG A 102 -6.24 -20.87 -7.96
C ARG A 102 -6.91 -19.54 -7.68
N GLN A 103 -6.70 -19.01 -6.49
CA GLN A 103 -7.37 -17.78 -6.08
C GLN A 103 -6.41 -16.95 -5.28
N ILE A 104 -6.64 -15.65 -5.29
CA ILE A 104 -5.98 -14.74 -4.40
C ILE A 104 -7.06 -14.06 -3.60
N ILE A 105 -6.95 -14.12 -2.28
CA ILE A 105 -7.89 -13.44 -1.40
C ILE A 105 -7.26 -12.14 -0.96
N LEU A 106 -7.95 -11.04 -1.18
CA LEU A 106 -7.54 -9.74 -0.68
C LEU A 106 -8.28 -9.54 0.61
N ALA A 107 -7.60 -9.84 1.71
CA ALA A 107 -8.24 -9.91 3.01
C ALA A 107 -8.21 -8.57 3.72
N CYS A 108 -9.32 -8.25 4.36
CA CYS A 108 -9.42 -7.08 5.21
C CYS A 108 -9.10 -7.48 6.64
N ASP A 109 -8.19 -6.75 7.27
CA ASP A 109 -7.89 -7.03 8.68
C ASP A 109 -9.07 -6.64 9.57
N ASN A 110 -9.91 -5.74 9.11
CA ASN A 110 -11.12 -5.37 9.81
C ASN A 110 -12.22 -6.37 9.49
N PRO A 111 -12.71 -7.12 10.49
CA PRO A 111 -13.71 -8.15 10.23
C PRO A 111 -15.06 -7.59 9.78
N ASP A 112 -15.29 -6.31 9.91
CA ASP A 112 -16.53 -5.69 9.45
C ASP A 112 -16.57 -5.48 7.95
N TYR A 113 -15.47 -5.74 7.25
CA TYR A 113 -15.37 -5.55 5.82
C TYR A 113 -15.16 -6.89 5.13
N PRO A 114 -15.78 -7.09 3.97
CA PRO A 114 -15.65 -8.38 3.28
C PRO A 114 -14.33 -8.50 2.56
N ASP A 115 -13.82 -9.73 2.51
CA ASP A 115 -12.65 -10.03 1.70
C ASP A 115 -13.06 -10.08 0.24
N ILE A 116 -12.09 -9.85 -0.64
CA ILE A 116 -12.31 -9.91 -2.08
C ILE A 116 -11.57 -11.12 -2.62
N THR A 117 -12.29 -11.97 -3.34
CA THR A 117 -11.70 -13.15 -3.97
C THR A 117 -11.41 -12.83 -5.42
N ILE A 118 -10.17 -13.05 -5.83
CA ILE A 118 -9.73 -12.83 -7.21
C ILE A 118 -9.44 -14.19 -7.81
N GLU A 119 -10.12 -14.50 -8.90
CA GLU A 119 -9.96 -15.79 -9.56
C GLU A 119 -10.26 -15.68 -11.04
N GLY A 120 -9.86 -16.68 -11.81
CA GLY A 120 -10.15 -16.70 -13.23
C GLY A 120 -9.47 -15.56 -13.95
N GLU A 121 -10.22 -14.94 -14.83
CA GLU A 121 -9.68 -13.83 -15.62
C GLU A 121 -9.33 -12.62 -14.78
N ASP A 122 -9.96 -12.48 -13.62
CA ASP A 122 -9.68 -11.34 -12.77
C ASP A 122 -8.25 -11.36 -12.27
N LEU A 123 -7.62 -12.52 -12.24
CA LEU A 123 -6.22 -12.61 -11.85
C LEU A 123 -5.32 -11.79 -12.77
N THR A 124 -5.70 -11.68 -14.04
CA THR A 124 -4.90 -10.92 -14.99
C THR A 124 -5.15 -9.43 -14.87
N ARG A 125 -6.21 -9.04 -14.19
CA ARG A 125 -6.54 -7.63 -14.02
C ARG A 125 -6.01 -7.05 -12.74
N LEU A 126 -5.52 -7.90 -11.87
CA LEU A 126 -4.96 -7.46 -10.60
C LEU A 126 -3.55 -6.95 -10.83
N LYS A 127 -3.29 -5.73 -10.38
CA LYS A 127 -1.96 -5.17 -10.47
C LYS A 127 -1.40 -5.00 -9.07
N VAL A 128 -0.17 -5.42 -8.88
CA VAL A 128 0.52 -5.26 -7.62
C VAL A 128 1.38 -4.02 -7.72
N VAL A 129 1.04 -3.00 -6.94
CA VAL A 129 1.81 -1.77 -6.93
C VAL A 129 3.09 -1.96 -6.14
N GLY A 130 3.00 -2.61 -4.99
CA GLY A 130 4.18 -2.87 -4.20
C GLY A 130 3.82 -3.43 -2.83
N ARG A 131 4.85 -3.86 -2.12
CA ARG A 131 4.67 -4.44 -0.79
C ARG A 131 4.85 -3.38 0.28
N VAL A 132 3.96 -3.39 1.26
CA VAL A 132 4.08 -2.51 2.42
C VAL A 132 5.19 -3.05 3.31
N ARG A 133 6.23 -2.24 3.50
CA ARG A 133 7.40 -2.68 4.25
C ARG A 133 7.53 -2.02 5.61
N TYR A 134 6.85 -0.91 5.82
CA TYR A 134 6.96 -0.20 7.08
C TYR A 134 5.70 0.63 7.29
N ILE A 135 5.26 0.70 8.53
CA ILE A 135 4.06 1.45 8.88
C ILE A 135 4.44 2.46 9.95
N GLY A 136 4.19 3.72 9.67
CA GLY A 136 4.35 4.77 10.67
C GLY A 136 2.98 5.26 11.07
N ARG A 137 2.77 5.48 12.36
CA ARG A 137 1.48 5.93 12.86
C ARG A 137 1.66 7.18 13.71
N ARG A 138 0.83 8.15 13.45
CA ARG A 138 0.80 9.34 14.29
C ARG A 138 -0.09 9.08 15.50
N ILE A 139 0.34 9.63 16.61
CA ILE A 139 -0.40 9.46 17.86
C ILE A 139 -1.29 10.64 18.10
#